data_21f3afe816dedbf38dbd7c42a2761fe1
#
_entry.id   21f3afe816dedbf38dbd7c42a2761fe1
#
_cell.length_a   1.000
_cell.length_b   1.000
_cell.length_c   1.000
_cell.angle_alpha   90.00
_cell.angle_beta   90.00
_cell.angle_gamma   90.00
#
_symmetry.space_group_name_H-M   'P 1'
#
loop_
_entity.id
_entity.type
_entity.pdbx_description
1 polymer ?
#
loop_
_entity_poly.entity_id
_entity_poly.type
_entity_poly.pdbx_seq_one_letter_code
_entity_poly.pdbx_strand_id
1 'polypeptide(L)'
;AGSDVQLTIDRDVQFSVEEAIRGLARRSGASSATAVVMDVRAGEIVAMATAPDFDPNRVSQSTEDERRNRAITDIFEPGSTGKIITVAAAINEGIVDARAI
;
A
#
# COMPACT_ATOMS: atom_id res chain seq x y z
N ALA A 1 22.09 17.98 14.48
CA ALA A 1 22.14 16.57 14.14
C ALA A 1 20.74 16.02 14.33
N GLY A 2 20.21 15.28 13.36
CA GLY A 2 18.91 14.60 13.45
C GLY A 2 19.05 13.26 14.18
N SER A 3 17.91 12.60 14.39
CA SER A 3 17.87 11.23 14.90
C SER A 3 17.67 10.25 13.74
N ASP A 4 18.21 9.04 13.87
CA ASP A 4 17.97 7.96 12.93
C ASP A 4 16.53 7.44 13.07
N VAL A 5 15.94 7.01 11.95
CA VAL A 5 14.61 6.38 11.90
C VAL A 5 14.77 5.00 11.28
N GLN A 6 14.36 3.97 12.01
CA GLN A 6 14.30 2.62 11.52
C GLN A 6 12.86 2.29 11.11
N LEU A 7 12.67 1.80 9.86
CA LEU A 7 11.39 1.38 9.31
C LEU A 7 11.32 -0.14 9.24
N THR A 8 10.10 -0.68 9.14
CA THR A 8 9.82 -2.10 8.91
C THR A 8 9.87 -2.49 7.43
N ILE A 9 10.14 -1.53 6.55
CA ILE A 9 10.19 -1.74 5.10
C ILE A 9 11.33 -2.68 4.74
N ASP A 10 11.00 -3.76 4.04
CA ASP A 10 11.96 -4.65 3.37
C ASP A 10 12.29 -4.09 1.99
N ARG A 11 13.58 -3.89 1.70
CA ARG A 11 14.03 -3.24 0.46
C ARG A 11 13.71 -4.04 -0.80
N ASP A 12 13.81 -5.36 -0.75
CA ASP A 12 13.61 -6.23 -1.91
C ASP A 12 12.12 -6.35 -2.21
N VAL A 13 11.29 -6.46 -1.16
CA VAL A 13 9.83 -6.45 -1.29
C VAL A 13 9.36 -5.09 -1.81
N GLN A 14 9.85 -3.98 -1.25
CA GLN A 14 9.52 -2.63 -1.69
C GLN A 14 9.82 -2.43 -3.18
N PHE A 15 11.04 -2.78 -3.62
CA PHE A 15 11.45 -2.68 -5.02
C PHE A 15 10.53 -3.49 -5.95
N SER A 16 10.24 -4.74 -5.56
CA SER A 16 9.39 -5.63 -6.36
C SER A 16 7.96 -5.08 -6.49
N VAL A 17 7.43 -4.51 -5.42
CA VAL A 17 6.08 -3.91 -5.39
C VAL A 17 6.04 -2.63 -6.24
N GLU A 18 7.05 -1.78 -6.14
CA GLU A 18 7.15 -0.55 -6.96
C GLU A 18 7.14 -0.88 -8.46
N GLU A 19 7.98 -1.84 -8.89
CA GLU A 19 8.00 -2.28 -10.30
C GLU A 19 6.66 -2.85 -10.75
N ALA A 20 6.01 -3.65 -9.89
CA ALA A 20 4.72 -4.26 -10.21
C ALA A 20 3.63 -3.20 -10.41
N ILE A 21 3.46 -2.24 -9.49
CA ILE A 21 2.41 -1.21 -9.58
C ILE A 21 2.71 -0.20 -10.68
N ARG A 22 3.98 0.17 -10.90
CA ARG A 22 4.39 1.03 -12.01
C ARG A 22 4.06 0.37 -13.36
N GLY A 23 4.34 -0.92 -13.49
CA GLY A 23 3.96 -1.70 -14.65
C GLY A 23 2.45 -1.81 -14.84
N LEU A 24 1.70 -2.01 -13.76
CA LEU A 24 0.24 -2.08 -13.78
C LEU A 24 -0.38 -0.75 -14.22
N ALA A 25 0.02 0.37 -13.61
CA ALA A 25 -0.48 1.70 -13.94
C ALA A 25 -0.30 2.01 -15.43
N ARG A 26 0.91 1.71 -15.98
CA ARG A 26 1.17 1.90 -17.42
C ARG A 26 0.27 1.05 -18.31
N ARG A 27 0.09 -0.23 -17.99
CA ARG A 27 -0.72 -1.15 -18.82
C ARG A 27 -2.22 -0.86 -18.76
N SER A 28 -2.71 -0.44 -17.60
CA SER A 28 -4.13 -0.14 -17.41
C SER A 28 -4.53 1.28 -17.81
N GLY A 29 -3.57 2.17 -18.01
CA GLY A 29 -3.83 3.60 -18.21
C GLY A 29 -4.36 4.30 -16.95
N ALA A 30 -4.13 3.71 -15.78
CA ALA A 30 -4.56 4.29 -14.52
C ALA A 30 -3.74 5.56 -14.21
N SER A 31 -4.42 6.57 -13.68
CA SER A 31 -3.78 7.83 -13.26
C SER A 31 -2.88 7.63 -12.03
N SER A 32 -3.19 6.64 -11.20
CA SER A 32 -2.38 6.27 -10.04
C SER A 32 -2.59 4.80 -9.67
N ALA A 33 -1.63 4.25 -8.94
CA ALA A 33 -1.72 2.93 -8.33
C ALA A 33 -1.04 2.96 -6.96
N THR A 34 -1.54 2.18 -6.03
CA THR A 34 -0.99 2.09 -4.67
C THR A 34 -1.02 0.64 -4.23
N ALA A 35 0.03 0.22 -3.53
CA ALA A 35 0.09 -1.08 -2.89
C ALA A 35 0.69 -0.98 -1.50
N VAL A 36 0.12 -1.73 -0.56
CA VAL A 36 0.62 -1.89 0.80
C VAL A 36 0.75 -3.38 1.07
N VAL A 37 1.91 -3.81 1.53
CA VAL A 37 2.18 -5.19 1.94
C VAL A 37 2.42 -5.22 3.43
N MET A 38 1.68 -6.09 4.12
CA MET A 38 1.73 -6.22 5.57
C MET A 38 2.06 -7.66 5.97
N ASP A 39 2.95 -7.85 6.94
CA ASP A 39 3.08 -9.13 7.64
C ASP A 39 1.88 -9.28 8.57
N VAL A 40 1.01 -10.25 8.27
CA VAL A 40 -0.24 -10.49 9.02
C VAL A 40 -0.01 -11.00 10.45
N ARG A 41 1.18 -11.50 10.76
CA ARG A 41 1.54 -11.99 12.11
C ARG A 41 1.96 -10.88 13.05
N ALA A 42 2.71 -9.91 12.52
CA ALA A 42 3.24 -8.78 13.30
C ALA A 42 2.41 -7.51 13.11
N GLY A 43 1.65 -7.38 12.01
CA GLY A 43 0.99 -6.14 11.62
C GLY A 43 1.96 -5.09 11.04
N GLU A 44 3.20 -5.49 10.76
CA GLU A 44 4.22 -4.60 10.23
C GLU A 44 4.04 -4.36 8.74
N ILE A 45 4.19 -3.11 8.31
CA ILE A 45 4.21 -2.76 6.89
C ILE A 45 5.60 -3.06 6.34
N VAL A 46 5.70 -4.02 5.43
CA VAL A 46 6.96 -4.43 4.79
C VAL A 46 7.19 -3.79 3.43
N ALA A 47 6.11 -3.27 2.80
CA ALA A 47 6.22 -2.41 1.63
C ALA A 47 5.03 -1.45 1.55
N MET A 48 5.28 -0.23 1.08
CA MET A 48 4.25 0.77 0.79
C MET A 48 4.71 1.56 -0.44
N ALA A 49 4.02 1.35 -1.56
CA ALA A 49 4.42 1.91 -2.84
C ALA A 49 3.27 2.64 -3.52
N THR A 50 3.59 3.71 -4.24
CA THR A 50 2.64 4.50 -5.03
C THR A 50 3.19 4.75 -6.43
N ALA A 51 2.31 4.90 -7.41
CA ALA A 51 2.64 5.35 -8.75
C ALA A 51 1.62 6.46 -9.14
N PRO A 52 2.05 7.59 -9.71
CA PRO A 52 3.42 7.98 -9.96
C PRO A 52 4.23 8.18 -8.67
N ASP A 53 5.54 8.02 -8.78
CA ASP A 53 6.52 8.21 -7.72
C ASP A 53 7.60 9.20 -8.17
N PHE A 54 8.55 9.51 -7.29
CA PHE A 54 9.64 10.42 -7.59
C PHE A 54 10.98 9.86 -7.13
N ASP A 55 12.07 10.36 -7.74
CA ASP A 55 13.43 10.06 -7.28
C ASP A 55 13.76 10.95 -6.06
N PRO A 56 13.96 10.39 -4.86
CA PRO A 56 14.26 11.17 -3.66
C PRO A 56 15.60 11.92 -3.74
N ASN A 57 16.48 11.55 -4.67
CA ASN A 57 17.73 12.28 -4.93
C ASN A 57 17.50 13.49 -5.85
N ARG A 58 16.32 13.63 -6.45
CA ARG A 58 15.97 14.68 -7.40
C ARG A 58 14.63 15.35 -7.08
N VAL A 59 14.39 15.62 -5.80
CA VAL A 59 13.12 16.19 -5.30
C VAL A 59 12.71 17.47 -6.05
N SER A 60 13.68 18.32 -6.42
CA SER A 60 13.41 19.56 -7.15
C SER A 60 12.85 19.34 -8.57
N GLN A 61 12.99 18.15 -9.12
CA GLN A 61 12.47 17.80 -10.45
C GLN A 61 11.09 17.14 -10.40
N SER A 62 10.58 16.85 -9.20
CA SER A 62 9.28 16.21 -8.98
C SER A 62 8.20 17.24 -8.68
N THR A 63 6.98 16.91 -9.07
CA THR A 63 5.78 17.67 -8.72
C THR A 63 5.33 17.36 -7.28
N GLU A 64 4.49 18.22 -6.71
CA GLU A 64 3.87 17.95 -5.40
C GLU A 64 3.03 16.67 -5.43
N ASP A 65 2.34 16.40 -6.52
CA ASP A 65 1.50 15.23 -6.73
C ASP A 65 2.30 13.93 -6.74
N GLU A 66 3.48 13.90 -7.35
CA GLU A 66 4.38 12.74 -7.34
C GLU A 66 4.95 12.45 -5.95
N ARG A 67 5.15 13.48 -5.10
CA ARG A 67 5.66 13.33 -3.74
C ARG A 67 4.61 12.90 -2.73
N ARG A 68 3.34 12.90 -3.11
CA ARG A 68 2.23 12.58 -2.22
C ARG A 68 2.17 11.08 -1.94
N ASN A 69 2.18 10.68 -0.67
CA ASN A 69 1.94 9.30 -0.29
C ASN A 69 0.45 8.97 -0.39
N ARG A 70 0.04 8.52 -1.56
CA ARG A 70 -1.37 8.23 -1.88
C ARG A 70 -1.96 7.10 -1.04
N ALA A 71 -1.14 6.20 -0.51
CA ALA A 71 -1.59 5.14 0.40
C ALA A 71 -2.23 5.68 1.68
N ILE A 72 -1.85 6.91 2.07
CA ILE A 72 -2.31 7.55 3.31
C ILE A 72 -3.23 8.74 3.01
N THR A 73 -2.98 9.46 1.91
CA THR A 73 -3.67 10.73 1.65
C THR A 73 -4.89 10.61 0.77
N ASP A 74 -4.98 9.57 -0.06
CA ASP A 74 -6.07 9.44 -1.01
C ASP A 74 -7.26 8.69 -0.39
N ILE A 75 -8.44 9.19 -0.65
CA ILE A 75 -9.70 8.58 -0.25
C ILE A 75 -10.28 7.87 -1.47
N PHE A 76 -10.75 6.63 -1.28
CA PHE A 76 -11.41 5.86 -2.33
C PHE A 76 -12.61 5.09 -1.75
N GLU A 77 -13.56 4.74 -2.61
CA GLU A 77 -14.66 3.88 -2.24
C GLU A 77 -14.23 2.41 -2.37
N PRO A 78 -14.13 1.66 -1.24
CA PRO A 78 -13.57 0.30 -1.26
C PRO A 78 -14.48 -0.72 -1.98
N GLY A 79 -15.76 -0.43 -2.11
CA GLY A 79 -16.72 -1.35 -2.69
C GLY A 79 -16.70 -2.71 -1.99
N SER A 80 -16.76 -3.84 -2.80
CA SER A 80 -16.73 -5.20 -2.25
C SER A 80 -15.45 -5.53 -1.48
N THR A 81 -14.37 -4.75 -1.64
CA THR A 81 -13.14 -4.94 -0.85
C THR A 81 -13.39 -4.66 0.64
N GLY A 82 -14.31 -3.75 0.96
CA GLY A 82 -14.71 -3.47 2.35
C GLY A 82 -15.38 -4.65 3.05
N LYS A 83 -15.89 -5.65 2.32
CA LYS A 83 -16.48 -6.87 2.91
C LYS A 83 -15.48 -7.70 3.71
N ILE A 84 -14.18 -7.56 3.43
CA ILE A 84 -13.12 -8.22 4.20
C ILE A 84 -13.22 -7.83 5.68
N ILE A 85 -13.47 -6.56 5.98
CA ILE A 85 -13.61 -6.07 7.36
C ILE A 85 -14.85 -6.69 8.01
N THR A 86 -15.97 -6.71 7.30
CA THR A 86 -17.24 -7.27 7.82
C THR A 86 -17.12 -8.77 8.11
N VAL A 87 -16.50 -9.52 7.17
CA VAL A 87 -16.32 -10.97 7.33
C VAL A 87 -15.33 -11.27 8.45
N ALA A 88 -14.22 -10.55 8.53
CA ALA A 88 -13.23 -10.71 9.59
C ALA A 88 -13.85 -10.43 10.97
N ALA A 89 -14.67 -9.40 11.10
CA ALA A 89 -15.39 -9.10 12.34
C ALA A 89 -16.36 -10.22 12.70
N ALA A 90 -17.14 -10.74 11.74
CA ALA A 90 -18.08 -11.82 11.97
C ALA A 90 -17.41 -13.14 12.43
N ILE A 91 -16.23 -13.44 11.86
CA ILE A 91 -15.41 -14.60 12.29
C ILE A 91 -14.87 -14.34 13.70
N ASN A 92 -14.36 -13.15 13.99
CA ASN A 92 -13.82 -12.82 15.31
C ASN A 92 -14.87 -12.91 16.42
N GLU A 93 -16.11 -12.50 16.11
CA GLU A 93 -17.26 -12.60 17.04
C GLU A 93 -17.88 -14.01 17.08
N GLY A 94 -17.35 -14.98 16.32
CA GLY A 94 -17.87 -16.35 16.27
C GLY A 94 -19.25 -16.49 15.62
N ILE A 95 -19.69 -15.49 14.86
CA ILE A 95 -20.98 -15.51 14.16
C ILE A 95 -20.94 -16.45 12.96
N VAL A 96 -19.80 -16.54 12.30
CA VAL A 96 -19.54 -17.44 11.18
C VAL A 96 -18.22 -18.18 11.38
N ASP A 97 -18.15 -19.42 10.87
CA ASP A 97 -16.91 -20.19 10.81
C ASP A 97 -16.20 -19.88 9.49
N ALA A 98 -14.89 -19.70 9.52
CA ALA A 98 -14.06 -19.49 8.33
C ALA A 98 -14.14 -20.63 7.30
N ARG A 99 -14.64 -21.82 7.72
CA ARG A 99 -14.85 -23.00 6.87
C ARG A 99 -16.26 -23.07 6.26
N ALA A 100 -17.15 -22.16 6.63
CA ALA A 100 -18.53 -22.11 6.15
C ALA A 100 -18.70 -21.33 4.81
N ILE A 101 -17.59 -20.96 4.18
CA ILE A 101 -17.55 -20.18 2.94
C ILE A 101 -17.11 -21.09 1.79
#